data_caba1f0a16952cefd850ebc9967b94e8
#
_entry.id   caba1f0a16952cefd850ebc9967b94e8
#
_cell.length_a   1.000
_cell.length_b   1.000
_cell.length_c   1.000
_cell.angle_alpha   90.00
_cell.angle_beta   90.00
_cell.angle_gamma   90.00
#
_symmetry.space_group_name_H-M   'P 1'
#
loop_
_entity.id
_entity.type
_entity.pdbx_description
1 polymer ?
#
loop_
_entity_poly.entity_id
_entity_poly.type
_entity_poly.pdbx_seq_one_letter_code
_entity_poly.pdbx_strand_id
1 'polypeptide(L)'
;DASQSGYVSSLDRSRLGADLLTFDAQKVGGVRGIGALVTTSRVSLTPIVFGGGQERGVRPGTPSVALASAFAVALADAQKDYETFRARALRARNSMKESICANIQHVEINEGALQAPHILNLSLMGRDTDYLVALLDARGFSVSTKSACESDSEEGARGVYALTHDNAR
;
A
#
# COMPACT_ATOMS: atom_id res chain seq x y z
N ASP A 1 7.72 -4.02 -4.96
CA ASP A 1 7.17 -2.78 -4.42
C ASP A 1 6.94 -2.91 -2.92
N ALA A 2 7.51 -1.98 -2.14
CA ALA A 2 7.38 -1.96 -0.68
C ALA A 2 6.65 -0.70 -0.17
N SER A 3 5.93 0.01 -1.05
CA SER A 3 5.26 1.27 -0.70
C SER A 3 4.27 1.13 0.47
N GLN A 4 3.60 0.00 0.59
CA GLN A 4 2.66 -0.28 1.69
C GLN A 4 3.30 -0.98 2.90
N SER A 5 4.61 -1.26 2.88
CA SER A 5 5.26 -2.10 3.89
C SER A 5 5.92 -1.32 5.03
N GLY A 6 6.10 0.00 4.86
CA GLY A 6 6.92 0.82 5.76
C GLY A 6 6.55 0.79 7.23
N TYR A 7 5.27 0.66 7.55
CA TYR A 7 4.77 0.59 8.93
C TYR A 7 4.56 -0.83 9.47
N VAL A 8 4.66 -1.85 8.62
CA VAL A 8 4.21 -3.20 9.01
C VAL A 8 5.24 -4.30 8.82
N SER A 9 6.37 -3.98 8.19
CA SER A 9 7.43 -4.93 7.91
C SER A 9 8.80 -4.26 7.98
N SER A 10 9.82 -5.05 8.33
CA SER A 10 11.20 -4.62 8.14
C SER A 10 11.48 -4.40 6.65
N LEU A 11 12.08 -3.27 6.33
CA LEU A 11 12.49 -2.92 4.97
C LEU A 11 13.94 -3.30 4.68
N ASP A 12 14.56 -4.12 5.52
CA ASP A 12 15.88 -4.65 5.23
C ASP A 12 15.84 -5.50 3.96
N ARG A 13 16.42 -4.95 2.90
CA ARG A 13 16.46 -5.58 1.58
C ARG A 13 17.10 -6.97 1.61
N SER A 14 18.11 -7.18 2.45
CA SER A 14 18.80 -8.47 2.56
C SER A 14 17.87 -9.56 3.07
N ARG A 15 17.01 -9.22 4.02
CA ARG A 15 15.98 -10.13 4.57
C ARG A 15 14.83 -10.38 3.60
N LEU A 16 14.53 -9.39 2.76
CA LEU A 16 13.48 -9.50 1.74
C LEU A 16 13.94 -10.30 0.51
N GLY A 17 15.24 -10.53 0.36
CA GLY A 17 15.80 -11.20 -0.82
C GLY A 17 15.56 -10.46 -2.13
N ALA A 18 15.33 -9.13 -2.06
CA ALA A 18 14.97 -8.32 -3.21
C ALA A 18 16.20 -7.66 -3.84
N ASP A 19 16.26 -7.63 -5.17
CA ASP A 19 17.29 -6.88 -5.91
C ASP A 19 16.89 -5.42 -6.11
N LEU A 20 15.60 -5.16 -6.23
CA LEU A 20 14.99 -3.84 -6.38
C LEU A 20 13.90 -3.64 -5.34
N LEU A 21 13.85 -2.45 -4.73
CA LEU A 21 12.80 -2.07 -3.79
C LEU A 21 12.33 -0.65 -4.09
N THR A 22 11.02 -0.47 -4.25
CA THR A 22 10.39 0.84 -4.42
C THR A 22 9.68 1.27 -3.15
N PHE A 23 9.74 2.58 -2.86
CA PHE A 23 9.08 3.22 -1.73
C PHE A 23 8.41 4.52 -2.17
N ASP A 24 7.32 4.86 -1.51
CA ASP A 24 6.63 6.13 -1.63
C ASP A 24 6.62 6.87 -0.28
N ALA A 25 7.12 8.11 -0.27
CA ALA A 25 7.23 8.89 0.95
C ALA A 25 5.89 9.13 1.63
N GLN A 26 4.82 9.43 0.88
CA GLN A 26 3.50 9.67 1.47
C GLN A 26 2.91 8.44 2.17
N LYS A 27 3.32 7.24 1.78
CA LYS A 27 2.83 5.98 2.38
C LYS A 27 3.51 5.64 3.71
N VAL A 28 4.55 6.39 4.05
CA VAL A 28 5.23 6.30 5.36
C VAL A 28 5.08 7.58 6.18
N GLY A 29 4.03 8.34 5.94
CA GLY A 29 3.75 9.59 6.66
C GLY A 29 4.64 10.77 6.25
N GLY A 30 5.37 10.64 5.16
CA GLY A 30 6.22 11.68 4.62
C GLY A 30 5.49 12.60 3.62
N VAL A 31 6.26 13.46 2.99
CA VAL A 31 5.77 14.45 2.02
C VAL A 31 5.42 13.79 0.68
N ARG A 32 4.48 14.38 -0.05
CA ARG A 32 4.15 13.97 -1.41
C ARG A 32 5.22 14.43 -2.40
N GLY A 33 5.34 13.73 -3.52
CA GLY A 33 6.18 14.12 -4.66
C GLY A 33 7.58 13.54 -4.65
N ILE A 34 7.88 12.59 -3.76
CA ILE A 34 9.13 11.86 -3.76
C ILE A 34 8.92 10.38 -3.44
N GLY A 35 9.68 9.54 -4.12
CA GLY A 35 9.82 8.13 -3.85
C GLY A 35 11.28 7.71 -3.99
N ALA A 36 11.59 6.47 -3.68
CA ALA A 36 12.92 5.91 -3.81
C ALA A 36 12.88 4.56 -4.50
N LEU A 37 13.91 4.31 -5.33
CA LEU A 37 14.25 3.00 -5.85
C LEU A 37 15.61 2.59 -5.26
N VAL A 38 15.58 1.57 -4.43
CA VAL A 38 16.79 0.94 -3.90
C VAL A 38 17.18 -0.24 -4.77
N THR A 39 18.42 -0.28 -5.22
CA THR A 39 18.94 -1.35 -6.08
C THR A 39 20.26 -1.88 -5.58
N THR A 40 20.61 -3.09 -5.98
CA THR A 40 21.96 -3.63 -5.79
C THR A 40 22.87 -3.20 -6.93
N SER A 41 24.19 -3.26 -6.70
CA SER A 41 25.19 -3.03 -7.76
C SER A 41 25.18 -4.08 -8.88
N ARG A 42 24.47 -5.18 -8.67
CA ARG A 42 24.33 -6.27 -9.67
C ARG A 42 23.28 -5.98 -10.72
N VAL A 43 22.35 -5.06 -10.43
CA VAL A 43 21.26 -4.71 -11.36
C VAL A 43 21.68 -3.51 -12.17
N SER A 44 21.73 -3.66 -13.48
CA SER A 44 21.91 -2.56 -14.40
C SER A 44 20.58 -1.92 -14.70
N LEU A 45 20.49 -0.61 -14.47
CA LEU A 45 19.28 0.18 -14.78
C LEU A 45 19.52 0.96 -16.07
N THR A 46 18.56 0.85 -16.99
CA THR A 46 18.54 1.66 -18.20
C THR A 46 17.66 2.89 -17.97
N PRO A 47 18.16 4.11 -18.21
CA PRO A 47 17.33 5.31 -18.10
C PRO A 47 16.20 5.31 -19.09
N ILE A 48 15.00 5.70 -18.65
CA ILE A 48 13.82 5.90 -19.50
C ILE A 48 13.57 7.38 -19.81
N VAL A 49 14.26 8.27 -19.10
CA VAL A 49 14.28 9.72 -19.33
C VAL A 49 15.73 10.14 -19.48
N PHE A 50 16.04 10.96 -20.46
CA PHE A 50 17.39 11.36 -20.81
C PHE A 50 17.64 12.83 -20.46
N GLY A 51 18.89 13.16 -20.04
CA GLY A 51 19.26 14.52 -19.66
C GLY A 51 20.58 14.54 -18.90
N GLY A 52 20.64 15.27 -17.80
CA GLY A 52 21.84 15.38 -16.95
C GLY A 52 22.21 14.08 -16.23
N GLY A 53 23.41 14.03 -15.68
CA GLY A 53 23.98 12.83 -15.02
C GLY A 53 23.52 12.57 -13.58
N GLN A 54 22.44 13.20 -13.11
CA GLN A 54 21.92 12.99 -11.76
C GLN A 54 21.46 11.53 -11.57
N GLU A 55 21.42 11.09 -10.32
CA GLU A 55 21.08 9.71 -9.95
C GLU A 55 21.88 8.67 -10.77
N ARG A 56 23.18 8.90 -10.92
CA ARG A 56 24.10 8.05 -11.70
C ARG A 56 23.70 7.93 -13.19
N GLY A 57 23.06 8.95 -13.75
CA GLY A 57 22.60 8.97 -15.13
C GLY A 57 21.28 8.25 -15.38
N VAL A 58 20.67 7.65 -14.35
CA VAL A 58 19.42 6.90 -14.49
C VAL A 58 18.19 7.82 -14.49
N ARG A 59 18.23 8.90 -13.70
CA ARG A 59 17.12 9.82 -13.56
C ARG A 59 17.61 11.28 -13.55
N PRO A 60 17.50 12.00 -14.67
CA PRO A 60 17.95 13.38 -14.77
C PRO A 60 17.04 14.34 -13.99
N GLY A 61 17.52 15.54 -13.77
CA GLY A 61 16.85 16.62 -13.06
C GLY A 61 17.43 16.83 -11.65
N THR A 62 17.47 18.08 -11.21
CA THR A 62 18.02 18.43 -9.90
C THR A 62 17.24 17.74 -8.78
N PRO A 63 17.90 16.95 -7.92
CA PRO A 63 17.26 16.30 -6.79
C PRO A 63 16.71 17.32 -5.78
N SER A 64 15.51 17.08 -5.26
CA SER A 64 14.97 17.89 -4.16
C SER A 64 15.54 17.41 -2.83
N VAL A 65 16.58 18.06 -2.34
CA VAL A 65 17.22 17.73 -1.06
C VAL A 65 16.21 17.84 0.10
N ALA A 66 15.35 18.85 0.07
CA ALA A 66 14.33 19.03 1.12
C ALA A 66 13.35 17.86 1.20
N LEU A 67 12.83 17.42 0.04
CA LEU A 67 11.93 16.26 0.00
C LEU A 67 12.64 14.97 0.40
N ALA A 68 13.89 14.78 -0.06
CA ALA A 68 14.68 13.60 0.29
C ALA A 68 14.97 13.54 1.80
N SER A 69 15.31 14.66 2.42
CA SER A 69 15.53 14.74 3.87
C SER A 69 14.26 14.45 4.65
N ALA A 70 13.13 15.05 4.26
CA ALA A 70 11.83 14.77 4.89
C ALA A 70 11.42 13.30 4.75
N PHE A 71 11.65 12.70 3.58
CA PHE A 71 11.40 11.29 3.36
C PHE A 71 12.27 10.39 4.24
N ALA A 72 13.56 10.70 4.36
CA ALA A 72 14.47 9.92 5.22
C ALA A 72 14.02 9.91 6.68
N VAL A 73 13.57 11.04 7.22
CA VAL A 73 13.02 11.14 8.58
C VAL A 73 11.75 10.30 8.72
N ALA A 74 10.79 10.46 7.81
CA ALA A 74 9.53 9.73 7.85
C ALA A 74 9.74 8.21 7.76
N LEU A 75 10.65 7.76 6.89
CA LEU A 75 10.98 6.34 6.75
C LEU A 75 11.66 5.78 8.00
N ALA A 76 12.59 6.53 8.61
CA ALA A 76 13.24 6.14 9.86
C ALA A 76 12.24 6.01 11.00
N ASP A 77 11.31 6.96 11.14
CA ASP A 77 10.27 6.91 12.16
C ASP A 77 9.31 5.74 11.94
N ALA A 78 8.88 5.51 10.70
CA ALA A 78 8.03 4.37 10.38
C ALA A 78 8.69 3.02 10.72
N GLN A 79 10.01 2.90 10.44
CA GLN A 79 10.76 1.68 10.71
C GLN A 79 11.15 1.49 12.18
N LYS A 80 11.21 2.55 12.96
CA LYS A 80 11.52 2.49 14.40
C LYS A 80 10.48 1.70 15.18
N ASP A 81 9.21 1.92 14.88
CA ASP A 81 8.08 1.39 15.66
C ASP A 81 7.17 0.44 14.86
N TYR A 82 7.65 -0.10 13.73
CA TYR A 82 6.81 -0.89 12.83
C TYR A 82 6.22 -2.14 13.50
N GLU A 83 6.91 -2.77 14.45
CA GLU A 83 6.40 -3.94 15.15
C GLU A 83 5.21 -3.59 16.06
N THR A 84 5.30 -2.46 16.76
CA THR A 84 4.21 -1.94 17.60
C THR A 84 3.01 -1.56 16.74
N PHE A 85 3.24 -0.84 15.63
CA PHE A 85 2.19 -0.49 14.70
C PHE A 85 1.53 -1.74 14.11
N ARG A 86 2.32 -2.71 13.64
CA ARG A 86 1.86 -3.98 13.10
C ARG A 86 0.96 -4.72 14.08
N ALA A 87 1.39 -4.86 15.33
CA ALA A 87 0.62 -5.55 16.37
C ALA A 87 -0.71 -4.85 16.66
N ARG A 88 -0.72 -3.51 16.70
CA ARG A 88 -1.93 -2.70 16.88
C ARG A 88 -2.88 -2.84 15.70
N ALA A 89 -2.37 -2.71 14.48
CA ALA A 89 -3.14 -2.83 13.25
C ALA A 89 -3.78 -4.21 13.12
N LEU A 90 -3.04 -5.27 13.45
CA LEU A 90 -3.57 -6.64 13.42
C LEU A 90 -4.73 -6.83 14.41
N ARG A 91 -4.60 -6.32 15.63
CA ARG A 91 -5.70 -6.38 16.63
C ARG A 91 -6.92 -5.62 16.14
N ALA A 92 -6.75 -4.40 15.65
CA ALA A 92 -7.85 -3.59 15.15
C ALA A 92 -8.55 -4.24 13.94
N ARG A 93 -7.77 -4.78 13.00
CA ARG A 93 -8.29 -5.51 11.85
C ARG A 93 -9.11 -6.74 12.27
N ASN A 94 -8.59 -7.55 13.18
CA ASN A 94 -9.28 -8.76 13.63
C ASN A 94 -10.59 -8.42 14.36
N SER A 95 -10.57 -7.44 15.27
CA SER A 95 -11.78 -6.98 15.96
C SER A 95 -12.84 -6.43 14.98
N MET A 96 -12.42 -5.66 13.96
CA MET A 96 -13.33 -5.17 12.93
C MET A 96 -13.90 -6.32 12.09
N LYS A 97 -13.05 -7.27 11.66
CA LYS A 97 -13.46 -8.48 10.94
C LYS A 97 -14.51 -9.28 11.73
N GLU A 98 -14.24 -9.57 12.99
CA GLU A 98 -15.16 -10.30 13.87
C GLU A 98 -16.51 -9.58 14.01
N SER A 99 -16.47 -8.28 14.25
CA SER A 99 -17.68 -7.47 14.39
C SER A 99 -18.49 -7.42 13.10
N ILE A 100 -17.86 -7.25 11.94
CA ILE A 100 -18.53 -7.23 10.64
C ILE A 100 -19.16 -8.59 10.35
N CYS A 101 -18.43 -9.68 10.50
CA CYS A 101 -18.93 -11.03 10.22
C CYS A 101 -20.08 -11.44 11.17
N ALA A 102 -20.07 -10.95 12.41
CA ALA A 102 -21.14 -11.23 13.37
C ALA A 102 -22.45 -10.46 13.09
N ASN A 103 -22.36 -9.28 12.46
CA ASN A 103 -23.50 -8.37 12.33
C ASN A 103 -23.99 -8.16 10.89
N ILE A 104 -23.20 -8.55 9.89
CA ILE A 104 -23.57 -8.33 8.49
C ILE A 104 -23.66 -9.68 7.77
N GLN A 105 -24.81 -9.95 7.16
CA GLN A 105 -25.02 -11.14 6.34
C GLN A 105 -24.42 -10.94 4.94
N HIS A 106 -24.03 -12.05 4.31
CA HIS A 106 -23.49 -12.07 2.95
C HIS A 106 -22.23 -11.19 2.77
N VAL A 107 -21.40 -11.15 3.80
CA VAL A 107 -20.06 -10.53 3.73
C VAL A 107 -19.01 -11.63 3.62
N GLU A 108 -18.05 -11.43 2.74
CA GLU A 108 -16.90 -12.30 2.60
C GLU A 108 -15.63 -11.49 2.78
N ILE A 109 -14.67 -12.05 3.52
CA ILE A 109 -13.38 -11.42 3.76
C ILE A 109 -12.39 -11.92 2.70
N ASN A 110 -11.81 -10.99 1.95
CA ASN A 110 -10.81 -11.29 0.95
C ASN A 110 -9.42 -11.18 1.59
N GLU A 111 -8.84 -12.32 1.93
CA GLU A 111 -7.52 -12.38 2.55
C GLU A 111 -6.70 -13.56 2.04
N GLY A 112 -5.40 -13.36 1.89
CA GLY A 112 -4.44 -14.41 1.55
C GLY A 112 -3.78 -15.00 2.80
N ALA A 113 -2.96 -16.03 2.61
CA ALA A 113 -2.20 -16.68 3.69
C ALA A 113 -1.24 -15.70 4.40
N LEU A 114 -0.71 -14.71 3.68
CA LEU A 114 0.13 -13.63 4.20
C LEU A 114 -0.59 -12.30 3.97
N GLN A 115 -1.39 -11.90 4.94
CA GLN A 115 -2.20 -10.70 4.85
C GLN A 115 -1.51 -9.50 5.51
N ALA A 116 -1.54 -8.35 4.84
CA ALA A 116 -1.10 -7.08 5.43
C ALA A 116 -2.01 -6.71 6.62
N PRO A 117 -1.46 -6.48 7.80
CA PRO A 117 -2.26 -6.33 9.03
C PRO A 117 -3.11 -5.07 9.07
N HIS A 118 -2.79 -4.05 8.28
CA HIS A 118 -3.49 -2.76 8.22
C HIS A 118 -4.50 -2.66 7.08
N ILE A 119 -4.67 -3.73 6.29
CA ILE A 119 -5.63 -3.76 5.18
C ILE A 119 -6.72 -4.77 5.50
N LEU A 120 -7.96 -4.34 5.43
CA LEU A 120 -9.13 -5.20 5.46
C LEU A 120 -9.89 -5.00 4.15
N ASN A 121 -9.98 -6.06 3.37
CA ASN A 121 -10.78 -6.08 2.15
C ASN A 121 -11.93 -7.05 2.34
N LEU A 122 -13.12 -6.63 1.92
CA LEU A 122 -14.33 -7.45 2.03
C LEU A 122 -15.23 -7.28 0.81
N SER A 123 -15.97 -8.31 0.48
CA SER A 123 -17.00 -8.30 -0.56
C SER A 123 -18.37 -8.34 0.09
N LEU A 124 -19.29 -7.49 -0.37
CA LEU A 124 -20.67 -7.40 0.05
C LEU A 124 -21.56 -7.87 -1.10
N MET A 125 -21.88 -9.14 -1.10
CA MET A 125 -22.60 -9.76 -2.20
C MET A 125 -23.98 -9.13 -2.41
N GLY A 126 -24.27 -8.76 -3.66
CA GLY A 126 -25.55 -8.16 -4.04
C GLY A 126 -25.78 -6.72 -3.53
N ARG A 127 -24.74 -6.01 -3.13
CA ARG A 127 -24.81 -4.62 -2.68
C ARG A 127 -24.11 -3.69 -3.66
N ASP A 128 -24.69 -2.49 -3.83
CA ASP A 128 -24.01 -1.39 -4.51
C ASP A 128 -22.96 -0.79 -3.57
N THR A 129 -21.69 -1.09 -3.87
CA THR A 129 -20.57 -0.66 -3.03
C THR A 129 -20.22 0.81 -3.21
N ASP A 130 -20.52 1.42 -4.36
CA ASP A 130 -20.26 2.85 -4.60
C ASP A 130 -21.25 3.70 -3.79
N TYR A 131 -22.51 3.29 -3.73
CA TYR A 131 -23.48 3.91 -2.84
C TYR A 131 -23.11 3.76 -1.37
N LEU A 132 -22.60 2.59 -0.97
CA LEU A 132 -22.13 2.35 0.41
C LEU A 132 -20.96 3.25 0.77
N VAL A 133 -19.99 3.45 -0.13
CA VAL A 133 -18.86 4.38 0.07
C VAL A 133 -19.38 5.79 0.36
N ALA A 134 -20.34 6.28 -0.43
CA ALA A 134 -20.94 7.61 -0.21
C ALA A 134 -21.64 7.72 1.15
N LEU A 135 -22.34 6.68 1.59
CA LEU A 135 -22.99 6.63 2.91
C LEU A 135 -21.98 6.62 4.07
N LEU A 136 -20.87 5.93 3.91
CA LEU A 136 -19.80 5.86 4.91
C LEU A 136 -19.04 7.19 4.99
N ASP A 137 -18.74 7.79 3.84
CA ASP A 137 -18.10 9.10 3.76
C ASP A 137 -18.94 10.18 4.46
N ALA A 138 -20.25 10.19 4.23
CA ALA A 138 -21.19 11.09 4.93
C ALA A 138 -21.19 10.91 6.47
N ARG A 139 -20.67 9.79 6.97
CA ARG A 139 -20.49 9.49 8.40
C ARG A 139 -19.06 9.65 8.89
N GLY A 140 -18.16 10.16 8.04
CA GLY A 140 -16.76 10.39 8.37
C GLY A 140 -15.86 9.15 8.24
N PHE A 141 -16.31 8.10 7.56
CA PHE A 141 -15.50 6.92 7.27
C PHE A 141 -15.00 6.94 5.84
N SER A 142 -13.70 7.07 5.65
CA SER A 142 -13.07 7.01 4.33
C SER A 142 -12.74 5.56 3.97
N VAL A 143 -13.40 5.05 2.96
CA VAL A 143 -13.16 3.72 2.39
C VAL A 143 -13.09 3.83 0.87
N SER A 144 -12.60 2.81 0.20
CA SER A 144 -12.59 2.74 -1.27
C SER A 144 -13.19 1.43 -1.74
N THR A 145 -13.88 1.48 -2.88
CA THR A 145 -14.16 0.29 -3.68
C THR A 145 -12.90 -0.10 -4.44
N LYS A 146 -12.68 -1.36 -4.65
CA LYS A 146 -11.52 -1.90 -5.39
C LYS A 146 -10.19 -1.40 -4.81
N SER A 147 -9.16 -1.24 -5.65
CA SER A 147 -7.95 -0.52 -5.26
C SER A 147 -8.19 0.99 -5.42
N ALA A 148 -7.69 1.79 -4.48
CA ALA A 148 -7.88 3.25 -4.52
C ALA A 148 -7.33 3.91 -5.80
N CYS A 149 -6.39 3.27 -6.50
CA CYS A 149 -5.82 3.73 -7.77
C CYS A 149 -6.64 3.30 -9.00
N GLU A 150 -7.62 2.42 -8.82
CA GLU A 150 -8.44 1.83 -9.88
C GLU A 150 -9.94 2.08 -9.64
N SER A 151 -10.28 3.02 -8.75
CA SER A 151 -11.68 3.35 -8.41
C SER A 151 -12.54 3.69 -9.62
N ASP A 152 -11.95 4.29 -10.65
CA ASP A 152 -12.64 4.71 -11.88
C ASP A 152 -12.68 3.61 -12.97
N SER A 153 -12.08 2.43 -12.72
CA SER A 153 -12.13 1.35 -13.70
C SER A 153 -13.45 0.57 -13.61
N GLU A 154 -14.03 0.20 -14.75
CA GLU A 154 -15.21 -0.67 -14.81
C GLU A 154 -14.86 -2.14 -14.50
N GLU A 155 -13.57 -2.48 -14.52
CA GLU A 155 -13.10 -3.82 -14.19
C GLU A 155 -13.23 -4.10 -12.68
N GLY A 156 -13.57 -5.33 -12.33
CA GLY A 156 -13.63 -5.79 -10.94
C GLY A 156 -12.31 -5.65 -10.17
N ALA A 157 -12.33 -5.93 -8.89
CA ALA A 157 -11.15 -5.84 -8.04
C ALA A 157 -10.10 -6.91 -8.43
N ARG A 158 -9.10 -6.55 -9.21
CA ARG A 158 -8.05 -7.47 -9.72
C ARG A 158 -7.39 -8.28 -8.60
N GLY A 159 -7.15 -7.66 -7.44
CA GLY A 159 -6.57 -8.34 -6.29
C GLY A 159 -7.49 -9.40 -5.70
N VAL A 160 -8.79 -9.15 -5.67
CA VAL A 160 -9.80 -10.12 -5.21
C VAL A 160 -9.91 -11.25 -6.22
N TYR A 161 -10.00 -10.93 -7.51
CA TYR A 161 -10.02 -11.94 -8.57
C TYR A 161 -8.79 -12.87 -8.52
N ALA A 162 -7.60 -12.31 -8.28
CA ALA A 162 -6.38 -13.10 -8.16
C ALA A 162 -6.39 -14.07 -6.98
N LEU A 163 -7.15 -13.75 -5.92
CA LEU A 163 -7.30 -14.61 -4.74
C LEU A 163 -8.40 -15.68 -4.93
N THR A 164 -9.50 -15.31 -5.56
CA THR A 164 -10.74 -16.08 -5.55
C THR A 164 -11.08 -16.70 -6.89
N HIS A 165 -10.53 -16.16 -7.99
CA HIS A 165 -10.93 -16.43 -9.38
C HIS A 165 -12.43 -16.18 -9.64
N ASP A 166 -13.06 -15.29 -8.84
CA ASP A 166 -14.47 -14.94 -8.90
C ASP A 166 -14.62 -13.45 -9.23
N ASN A 167 -15.26 -13.16 -10.36
CA ASN A 167 -15.54 -11.79 -10.81
C ASN A 167 -16.77 -11.16 -10.13
N ALA A 168 -17.56 -11.94 -9.39
CA ALA A 168 -18.76 -11.45 -8.71
C ALA A 168 -18.45 -10.82 -7.33
N ARG A 169 -17.19 -10.86 -6.90
CA ARG A 169 -16.72 -10.30 -5.63
C ARG A 169 -16.14 -8.91 -5.77
#